data_714175e7705b959bca88fa428dbc1a57
#
_entry.id   714175e7705b959bca88fa428dbc1a57
#
_cell.length_a   1.000
_cell.length_b   1.000
_cell.length_c   1.000
_cell.angle_alpha   90.00
_cell.angle_beta   90.00
_cell.angle_gamma   90.00
#
_symmetry.space_group_name_H-M   'P 1'
#
loop_
_entity.id
_entity.type
_entity.pdbx_description
1 polymer ?
#
loop_
_entity_poly.entity_id
_entity_poly.type
_entity_poly.pdbx_seq_one_letter_code
_entity_poly.pdbx_strand_id
1 'polypeptide(L)'
;MDKNSLAVVHNEAGHRFEIHVGLDKAELVYILKDGRITFTHTGVSADLEGNGIGSMLVKAGLDYARANKLEVKSFCWFVTGYIERHPEAVM
;
A
#
# COMPACT_ATOMS: atom_id res chain seq x y z
N MET A 1 -0.63 -9.78 17.55
CA MET A 1 0.24 -9.82 16.35
C MET A 1 1.35 -8.79 16.47
N ASP A 2 2.58 -9.22 16.24
CA ASP A 2 3.73 -8.32 16.30
C ASP A 2 4.02 -7.74 14.93
N LYS A 3 3.74 -6.45 14.75
CA LYS A 3 3.96 -5.77 13.46
C LYS A 3 5.43 -5.71 13.07
N ASN A 4 6.34 -5.78 14.04
CA ASN A 4 7.77 -5.74 13.75
C ASN A 4 8.25 -6.99 13.02
N SER A 5 7.49 -8.07 13.07
CA SER A 5 7.81 -9.31 12.36
C SER A 5 7.18 -9.37 10.96
N LEU A 6 6.36 -8.36 10.60
CA LEU A 6 5.71 -8.30 9.30
C LEU A 6 6.59 -7.58 8.30
N ALA A 7 6.61 -8.06 7.07
CA ALA A 7 7.37 -7.44 6.01
C ALA A 7 6.47 -7.15 4.81
N VAL A 8 6.58 -5.96 4.26
CA VAL A 8 5.92 -5.62 3.01
C VAL A 8 6.76 -6.15 1.87
N VAL A 9 6.16 -6.93 1.00
CA VAL A 9 6.79 -7.45 -0.21
C VAL A 9 6.27 -6.64 -1.39
N HIS A 10 7.17 -6.06 -2.17
CA HIS A 10 6.79 -5.36 -3.39
C HIS A 10 6.83 -6.35 -4.56
N ASN A 11 5.68 -6.84 -4.96
CA ASN A 11 5.55 -7.72 -6.10
C ASN A 11 5.39 -6.87 -7.36
N GLU A 12 6.52 -6.49 -7.97
CA GLU A 12 6.51 -5.60 -9.13
C GLU A 12 5.84 -6.26 -10.34
N ALA A 13 6.08 -7.56 -10.55
CA ALA A 13 5.47 -8.28 -11.67
C ALA A 13 3.95 -8.31 -11.55
N GLY A 14 3.43 -8.38 -10.33
CA GLY A 14 1.98 -8.40 -10.08
C GLY A 14 1.39 -7.02 -9.85
N HIS A 15 2.21 -5.96 -9.88
CA HIS A 15 1.79 -4.57 -9.64
C HIS A 15 1.06 -4.42 -8.30
N ARG A 16 1.67 -4.93 -7.23
CA ARG A 16 1.08 -4.81 -5.91
C ARG A 16 2.11 -4.92 -4.78
N PHE A 17 1.75 -4.35 -3.64
CA PHE A 17 2.46 -4.55 -2.39
C PHE A 17 1.67 -5.56 -1.57
N GLU A 18 2.36 -6.48 -0.88
CA GLU A 18 1.73 -7.59 -0.18
C GLU A 18 2.30 -7.77 1.22
N ILE A 19 1.44 -8.23 2.13
CA ILE A 19 1.86 -8.75 3.43
C ILE A 19 1.21 -10.12 3.58
N HIS A 20 2.01 -11.11 3.92
CA HIS A 20 1.55 -12.49 4.12
C HIS A 20 1.73 -12.89 5.58
N VAL A 21 0.68 -13.46 6.18
CA VAL A 21 0.71 -13.97 7.55
C VAL A 21 0.03 -15.34 7.53
N GLY A 22 0.83 -16.40 7.54
CA GLY A 22 0.29 -17.75 7.38
C GLY A 22 -0.42 -17.89 6.05
N LEU A 23 -1.70 -18.25 6.07
CA LEU A 23 -2.53 -18.37 4.87
C LEU A 23 -3.28 -17.08 4.53
N ASP A 24 -3.18 -16.07 5.39
CA ASP A 24 -3.85 -14.79 5.20
C ASP A 24 -2.94 -13.83 4.44
N LYS A 25 -3.55 -12.89 3.74
CA LYS A 25 -2.77 -11.86 3.05
C LYS A 25 -3.50 -10.53 2.99
N ALA A 26 -2.70 -9.50 2.80
CA ALA A 26 -3.20 -8.17 2.49
C ALA A 26 -2.47 -7.68 1.26
N GLU A 27 -3.11 -6.83 0.47
CA GLU A 27 -2.51 -6.31 -0.76
C GLU A 27 -2.96 -4.89 -1.05
N LEU A 28 -2.07 -4.16 -1.72
CA LEU A 28 -2.35 -2.84 -2.28
C LEU A 28 -1.99 -2.91 -3.75
N VAL A 29 -2.99 -2.82 -4.61
CA VAL A 29 -2.84 -2.96 -6.06
C VAL A 29 -2.71 -1.59 -6.71
N TYR A 30 -1.84 -1.49 -7.71
CA TYR A 30 -1.61 -0.23 -8.41
C TYR A 30 -1.44 -0.45 -9.92
N ILE A 31 -1.53 0.66 -10.64
CA ILE A 31 -1.19 0.73 -12.06
C ILE A 31 -0.02 1.71 -12.16
N LEU A 32 1.03 1.33 -12.89
CA LEU A 32 2.19 2.19 -13.11
C LEU A 32 2.27 2.51 -14.60
N LYS A 33 2.16 3.79 -14.94
CA LYS A 33 2.19 4.21 -16.33
C LYS A 33 2.67 5.66 -16.44
N ASP A 34 3.62 5.90 -17.35
CA ASP A 34 4.07 7.24 -17.71
C ASP A 34 4.49 8.09 -16.50
N GLY A 35 5.22 7.48 -15.56
CA GLY A 35 5.71 8.21 -14.38
C GLY A 35 4.66 8.46 -13.32
N ARG A 36 3.53 7.77 -13.40
CA ARG A 36 2.44 7.90 -12.44
C ARG A 36 2.10 6.53 -11.85
N ILE A 37 1.93 6.50 -10.54
CA ILE A 37 1.41 5.32 -9.84
C ILE A 37 -0.03 5.62 -9.40
N THR A 38 -0.96 4.77 -9.80
CA THR A 38 -2.38 4.89 -9.47
C THR A 38 -2.77 3.73 -8.58
N PHE A 39 -3.11 4.02 -7.32
CA PHE A 39 -3.56 2.98 -6.40
C PHE A 39 -5.04 2.72 -6.64
N THR A 40 -5.40 1.45 -6.90
CA THR A 40 -6.75 1.09 -7.34
C THR A 40 -7.54 0.29 -6.32
N HIS A 41 -6.85 -0.50 -5.49
CA HIS A 41 -7.54 -1.42 -4.59
C HIS A 41 -6.67 -1.79 -3.40
N THR A 42 -7.28 -1.84 -2.22
CA THR A 42 -6.65 -2.36 -1.00
C THR A 42 -7.52 -3.49 -0.48
N GLY A 43 -6.93 -4.67 -0.28
CA GLY A 43 -7.62 -5.82 0.27
C GLY A 43 -6.88 -6.34 1.48
N VAL A 44 -7.62 -6.61 2.58
CA VAL A 44 -7.05 -7.17 3.81
C VAL A 44 -7.95 -8.31 4.26
N SER A 45 -7.36 -9.51 4.46
CA SER A 45 -8.11 -10.64 4.98
C SER A 45 -8.76 -10.28 6.31
N ALA A 46 -9.96 -10.80 6.57
CA ALA A 46 -10.71 -10.49 7.78
C ALA A 46 -9.89 -10.74 9.06
N ASP A 47 -9.10 -11.81 9.09
CA ASP A 47 -8.28 -12.15 10.25
C ASP A 47 -7.14 -11.15 10.51
N LEU A 48 -6.79 -10.34 9.50
CA LEU A 48 -5.73 -9.34 9.60
C LEU A 48 -6.26 -7.93 9.87
N GLU A 49 -7.56 -7.72 9.76
CA GLU A 49 -8.15 -6.39 9.96
C GLU A 49 -7.93 -5.88 11.38
N GLY A 50 -7.86 -4.56 11.52
CA GLY A 50 -7.69 -3.91 12.81
C GLY A 50 -6.27 -3.87 13.34
N ASN A 51 -5.29 -4.33 12.56
CA ASN A 51 -3.88 -4.39 12.97
C ASN A 51 -3.00 -3.33 12.29
N GLY A 52 -3.59 -2.38 11.57
CA GLY A 52 -2.83 -1.34 10.89
C GLY A 52 -2.08 -1.83 9.65
N ILE A 53 -2.41 -3.02 9.17
CA ILE A 53 -1.69 -3.64 8.04
C ILE A 53 -1.95 -2.86 6.74
N GLY A 54 -3.18 -2.40 6.53
CA GLY A 54 -3.50 -1.56 5.36
C GLY A 54 -2.66 -0.30 5.32
N SER A 55 -2.46 0.35 6.48
CA SER A 55 -1.63 1.54 6.57
C SER A 55 -0.17 1.25 6.28
N MET A 56 0.33 0.07 6.68
CA MET A 56 1.70 -0.33 6.35
C MET A 56 1.89 -0.47 4.84
N LEU A 57 0.89 -1.04 4.17
CA LEU A 57 0.93 -1.19 2.71
C LEU A 57 0.92 0.16 2.01
N VAL A 58 0.04 1.07 2.43
CA VAL A 58 -0.05 2.39 1.83
C VAL A 58 1.24 3.17 2.04
N LYS A 59 1.80 3.12 3.26
CA LYS A 59 3.07 3.79 3.54
C LYS A 59 4.17 3.27 2.61
N ALA A 60 4.27 1.95 2.44
CA ALA A 60 5.26 1.37 1.54
C ALA A 60 5.06 1.82 0.09
N GLY A 61 3.82 1.88 -0.37
CA GLY A 61 3.50 2.34 -1.73
C GLY A 61 3.87 3.80 -1.94
N LEU A 62 3.57 4.66 -0.97
CA LEU A 62 3.89 6.08 -1.06
C LEU A 62 5.40 6.33 -0.94
N ASP A 63 6.11 5.57 -0.09
CA ASP A 63 7.56 5.65 0.00
C ASP A 63 8.22 5.26 -1.32
N TYR A 64 7.70 4.21 -1.97
CA TYR A 64 8.17 3.78 -3.29
C TYR A 64 7.96 4.90 -4.33
N ALA A 65 6.77 5.50 -4.33
CA ALA A 65 6.44 6.58 -5.25
C ALA A 65 7.41 7.76 -5.07
N ARG A 66 7.69 8.13 -3.83
CA ARG A 66 8.62 9.22 -3.53
C ARG A 66 10.02 8.89 -3.99
N ALA A 67 10.50 7.69 -3.69
CA ALA A 67 11.85 7.27 -4.06
C ALA A 67 12.06 7.24 -5.57
N ASN A 68 11.01 6.97 -6.32
CA ASN A 68 11.07 6.89 -7.79
C ASN A 68 10.50 8.13 -8.49
N LYS A 69 10.18 9.17 -7.72
CA LYS A 69 9.67 10.44 -8.23
C LYS A 69 8.42 10.26 -9.09
N LEU A 70 7.52 9.40 -8.64
CA LEU A 70 6.28 9.12 -9.34
C LEU A 70 5.17 10.07 -8.88
N GLU A 71 4.32 10.49 -9.83
CA GLU A 71 3.10 11.18 -9.48
C GLU A 71 2.13 10.17 -8.86
N VAL A 72 1.45 10.55 -7.78
CA VAL A 72 0.53 9.67 -7.07
C VAL A 72 -0.91 10.02 -7.41
N LYS A 73 -1.68 9.00 -7.77
CA LYS A 73 -3.11 9.12 -7.97
C LYS A 73 -3.82 8.00 -7.22
N SER A 74 -4.98 8.28 -6.65
CA SER A 74 -5.72 7.29 -5.89
C SER A 74 -7.18 7.22 -6.33
N PHE A 75 -7.62 6.01 -6.63
CA PHE A 75 -9.04 5.68 -6.81
C PHE A 75 -9.54 4.79 -5.67
N CYS A 76 -8.71 4.58 -4.65
CA CYS A 76 -9.06 3.77 -3.50
C CYS A 76 -9.33 4.68 -2.31
N TRP A 77 -10.54 4.57 -1.73
CA TRP A 77 -10.92 5.43 -0.61
C TRP A 77 -9.97 5.28 0.60
N PHE A 78 -9.44 4.08 0.81
CA PHE A 78 -8.52 3.83 1.92
C PHE A 78 -7.20 4.59 1.73
N VAL A 79 -6.64 4.56 0.52
CA VAL A 79 -5.41 5.29 0.19
C VAL A 79 -5.66 6.79 0.28
N THR A 80 -6.78 7.25 -0.28
CA THR A 80 -7.15 8.67 -0.22
C THR A 80 -7.26 9.15 1.22
N GLY A 81 -7.91 8.37 2.08
CA GLY A 81 -8.03 8.71 3.49
C GLY A 81 -6.68 8.76 4.21
N TYR A 82 -5.78 7.84 3.87
CA TYR A 82 -4.44 7.86 4.43
C TYR A 82 -3.69 9.14 4.05
N ILE A 83 -3.76 9.53 2.77
CA ILE A 83 -3.10 10.75 2.29
C ILE A 83 -3.68 11.98 2.98
N GLU A 84 -4.98 12.02 3.18
CA GLU A 84 -5.62 13.14 3.87
C GLU A 84 -5.15 13.29 5.32
N ARG A 85 -4.90 12.15 6.01
CA ARG A 85 -4.38 12.15 7.37
C ARG A 85 -2.87 12.39 7.43
N HIS A 86 -2.16 12.10 6.35
CA HIS A 86 -0.71 12.15 6.28
C HIS A 86 -0.25 12.85 5.00
N PRO A 87 -0.60 14.15 4.82
CA PRO A 87 -0.25 14.84 3.57
C PRO A 87 1.25 14.89 3.30
N GLU A 88 2.08 14.79 4.33
CA GLU A 88 3.53 14.73 4.19
C GLU A 88 4.01 13.51 3.41
N ALA A 89 3.17 12.47 3.32
CA ALA A 89 3.55 11.23 2.65
C ALA A 89 3.66 11.39 1.12
N VAL A 90 3.07 12.44 0.56
CA VAL A 90 3.09 12.71 -0.89
C VAL A 90 3.81 14.00 -1.24
N MET A 91 4.48 14.60 -0.29
CA MET A 91 5.22 15.85 -0.50
C MET A 91 6.64 15.59 -0.95
#